data_6b604cc207f3515f77807397fe284ec8
#
_entry.id   6b604cc207f3515f77807397fe284ec8
#
_cell.length_a   1.000
_cell.length_b   1.000
_cell.length_c   1.000
_cell.angle_alpha   90.00
_cell.angle_beta   90.00
_cell.angle_gamma   90.00
#
_symmetry.space_group_name_H-M   'P 1'
#
loop_
_entity.id
_entity.type
_entity.pdbx_description
1 polymer ?
#
loop_
_entity_poly.entity_id
_entity_poly.type
_entity_poly.pdbx_seq_one_letter_code
_entity_poly.pdbx_strand_id
1 'polypeptide(L)'
;MKRVMADPPAPASGRRSVADMQIEPQKPSVKNPPEQFAGDVWLDVVAAPHTDDQRMTVAIVKFAPGARTAWHSHARGQYLRVTQGVARFGDRAGNIHEVHPGQTIYTPPGEEHFHAASGDTFMEHIAMLEAGDDPATTTTWLEHITDAEFNGTK
;
A
#
# COMPACT_ATOMS: atom_id res chain seq x y z
N MET A 1 28.45 13.85 56.47
CA MET A 1 28.84 13.63 55.05
C MET A 1 27.80 12.71 54.41
N LYS A 2 26.90 13.21 53.59
CA LYS A 2 25.92 12.40 52.82
C LYS A 2 26.59 11.96 51.49
N ARG A 3 26.72 10.65 51.29
CA ARG A 3 27.14 10.09 50.01
C ARG A 3 26.01 10.28 49.00
N VAL A 4 26.26 11.06 47.96
CA VAL A 4 25.40 11.14 46.79
C VAL A 4 25.68 9.87 45.95
N MET A 5 24.69 8.98 45.87
CA MET A 5 24.76 7.86 44.95
C MET A 5 24.54 8.42 43.53
N ALA A 6 25.50 8.14 42.67
CA ALA A 6 25.34 8.46 41.24
C ALA A 6 24.30 7.51 40.63
N ASP A 7 23.42 8.07 39.82
CA ASP A 7 22.44 7.31 39.05
C ASP A 7 23.16 6.32 38.11
N PRO A 8 22.60 5.12 37.91
CA PRO A 8 23.15 4.17 36.97
C PRO A 8 23.09 4.74 35.56
N PRO A 9 24.09 4.46 34.72
CA PRO A 9 24.08 4.92 33.34
C PRO A 9 22.86 4.34 32.61
N ALA A 10 22.18 5.18 31.83
CA ALA A 10 21.10 4.78 30.95
C ALA A 10 21.55 3.62 30.03
N PRO A 11 20.70 2.63 29.77
CA PRO A 11 21.06 1.53 28.89
C PRO A 11 21.46 2.11 27.51
N ALA A 12 22.64 1.71 27.06
CA ALA A 12 23.09 2.04 25.70
C ALA A 12 21.99 1.64 24.71
N SER A 13 21.55 2.58 23.87
CA SER A 13 20.68 2.30 22.77
C SER A 13 21.43 1.37 21.80
N GLY A 14 21.24 0.07 21.98
CA GLY A 14 21.83 -0.92 21.10
C GLY A 14 21.30 -0.67 19.69
N ARG A 15 22.16 -0.31 18.75
CA ARG A 15 21.87 -0.41 17.33
C ARG A 15 21.45 -1.84 17.07
N ARG A 16 20.17 -2.05 16.77
CA ARG A 16 19.70 -3.37 16.32
C ARG A 16 20.49 -3.72 15.06
N SER A 17 21.17 -4.84 15.07
CA SER A 17 21.84 -5.36 13.88
C SER A 17 20.76 -5.69 12.83
N VAL A 18 20.95 -5.26 11.58
CA VAL A 18 20.10 -5.66 10.44
C VAL A 18 20.24 -7.14 10.10
N ALA A 19 21.17 -7.84 10.73
CA ALA A 19 21.39 -9.28 10.57
C ALA A 19 20.50 -10.15 11.48
N ASP A 20 19.82 -9.55 12.48
CA ASP A 20 19.01 -10.28 13.43
C ASP A 20 17.55 -10.36 12.97
N MET A 21 16.93 -11.52 13.21
CA MET A 21 15.49 -11.71 13.04
C MET A 21 14.75 -10.77 14.00
N GLN A 22 13.78 -10.02 13.50
CA GLN A 22 13.06 -9.04 14.30
C GLN A 22 11.57 -9.02 13.97
N ILE A 23 10.77 -8.65 14.96
CA ILE A 23 9.35 -8.35 14.73
C ILE A 23 9.26 -6.91 14.26
N GLU A 24 8.63 -6.68 13.11
CA GLU A 24 8.36 -5.33 12.61
C GLU A 24 7.46 -4.55 13.58
N PRO A 25 7.79 -3.29 13.87
CA PRO A 25 6.95 -2.49 14.74
C PRO A 25 5.61 -2.21 14.06
N GLN A 26 4.52 -2.45 14.79
CA GLN A 26 3.20 -2.09 14.33
C GLN A 26 3.08 -0.56 14.27
N LYS A 27 2.63 -0.05 13.12
CA LYS A 27 2.38 1.37 12.88
C LYS A 27 0.88 1.64 12.87
N PRO A 28 0.44 2.85 13.24
CA PRO A 28 -0.96 3.25 13.09
C PRO A 28 -1.39 3.20 11.62
N SER A 29 -2.66 2.85 11.38
CA SER A 29 -3.28 2.99 10.05
C SER A 29 -3.28 4.46 9.62
N VAL A 30 -3.01 4.71 8.36
CA VAL A 30 -3.01 6.04 7.77
C VAL A 30 -4.17 6.17 6.80
N LYS A 31 -4.99 7.21 6.97
CA LYS A 31 -6.02 7.55 5.97
C LYS A 31 -5.34 8.16 4.75
N ASN A 32 -5.64 7.61 3.59
CA ASN A 32 -5.03 8.06 2.34
C ASN A 32 -5.56 9.44 1.89
N PRO A 33 -4.71 10.27 1.24
CA PRO A 33 -5.06 11.63 0.91
C PRO A 33 -6.08 11.72 -0.24
N PRO A 34 -6.97 12.74 -0.24
CA PRO A 34 -8.02 12.87 -1.25
C PRO A 34 -7.51 13.21 -2.66
N GLU A 35 -6.27 13.63 -2.81
CA GLU A 35 -5.64 13.88 -4.11
C GLU A 35 -5.40 12.58 -4.89
N GLN A 36 -5.27 11.47 -4.19
CA GLN A 36 -4.94 10.15 -4.75
C GLN A 36 -6.06 9.12 -4.57
N PHE A 37 -7.04 9.42 -3.72
CA PHE A 37 -8.12 8.50 -3.35
C PHE A 37 -9.45 9.25 -3.24
N ALA A 38 -10.51 8.64 -3.74
CA ALA A 38 -11.89 9.07 -3.53
C ALA A 38 -12.61 8.07 -2.61
N GLY A 39 -13.36 8.58 -1.64
CA GLY A 39 -13.94 7.79 -0.56
C GLY A 39 -12.92 7.47 0.55
N ASP A 40 -13.30 6.62 1.47
CA ASP A 40 -12.47 6.29 2.63
C ASP A 40 -11.58 5.09 2.33
N VAL A 41 -10.26 5.33 2.34
CA VAL A 41 -9.23 4.31 2.12
C VAL A 41 -8.17 4.45 3.21
N TRP A 42 -7.85 3.32 3.86
CA TRP A 42 -6.86 3.25 4.94
C TRP A 42 -5.73 2.30 4.57
N LEU A 43 -4.52 2.67 4.92
CA LEU A 43 -3.29 1.94 4.58
C LEU A 43 -2.49 1.60 5.84
N ASP A 44 -2.10 0.33 5.93
CA ASP A 44 -1.16 -0.18 6.92
C ASP A 44 0.10 -0.67 6.20
N VAL A 45 1.23 0.02 6.38
CA VAL A 45 2.52 -0.50 5.89
C VAL A 45 2.99 -1.59 6.83
N VAL A 46 3.07 -2.83 6.33
CA VAL A 46 3.44 -4.01 7.13
C VAL A 46 4.88 -4.45 6.92
N ALA A 47 5.47 -4.11 5.79
CA ALA A 47 6.88 -4.36 5.49
C ALA A 47 7.44 -3.29 4.55
N ALA A 48 8.67 -2.87 4.82
CA ALA A 48 9.41 -1.91 4.01
C ALA A 48 10.91 -2.28 4.02
N PRO A 49 11.71 -1.80 3.05
CA PRO A 49 13.13 -2.05 3.01
C PRO A 49 13.86 -1.63 4.30
N HIS A 50 14.81 -2.46 4.76
CA HIS A 50 15.71 -2.17 5.86
C HIS A 50 17.08 -1.64 5.38
N THR A 51 17.42 -1.93 4.13
CA THR A 51 18.69 -1.57 3.50
C THR A 51 18.44 -1.01 2.11
N ASP A 52 19.43 -0.27 1.57
CA ASP A 52 19.31 0.42 0.28
C ASP A 52 19.19 -0.54 -0.93
N ASP A 53 19.60 -1.79 -0.76
CA ASP A 53 19.54 -2.83 -1.80
C ASP A 53 18.21 -3.63 -1.78
N GLN A 54 17.45 -3.52 -0.71
CA GLN A 54 16.11 -4.11 -0.61
C GLN A 54 15.07 -3.20 -1.27
N ARG A 55 14.07 -3.80 -1.92
CA ARG A 55 13.09 -3.03 -2.71
C ARG A 55 11.63 -3.35 -2.36
N MET A 56 11.38 -4.45 -1.66
CA MET A 56 10.04 -4.92 -1.37
C MET A 56 9.31 -4.02 -0.36
N THR A 57 8.11 -3.59 -0.73
CA THR A 57 7.15 -2.97 0.18
C THR A 57 5.86 -3.77 0.16
N VAL A 58 5.31 -4.01 1.33
CA VAL A 58 4.03 -4.70 1.50
C VAL A 58 3.12 -3.85 2.37
N ALA A 59 1.90 -3.63 1.91
CA ALA A 59 0.89 -2.88 2.62
C ALA A 59 -0.47 -3.60 2.60
N ILE A 60 -1.24 -3.44 3.66
CA ILE A 60 -2.66 -3.80 3.68
C ILE A 60 -3.44 -2.53 3.43
N VAL A 61 -4.34 -2.56 2.45
CA VAL A 61 -5.15 -1.40 2.06
C VAL A 61 -6.63 -1.77 2.15
N LYS A 62 -7.39 -0.94 2.86
CA LYS A 62 -8.81 -1.15 3.16
C LYS A 62 -9.62 -0.04 2.53
N PHE A 63 -10.63 -0.44 1.76
CA PHE A 63 -11.50 0.45 1.00
C PHE A 63 -12.94 0.34 1.50
N ALA A 64 -13.57 1.46 1.82
CA ALA A 64 -15.02 1.51 1.99
C ALA A 64 -15.74 1.18 0.68
N PRO A 65 -17.01 0.76 0.69
CA PRO A 65 -17.78 0.50 -0.53
C PRO A 65 -17.69 1.66 -1.52
N GLY A 66 -17.31 1.36 -2.78
CA GLY A 66 -17.17 2.34 -3.85
C GLY A 66 -15.94 3.24 -3.75
N ALA A 67 -15.17 3.19 -2.67
CA ALA A 67 -13.92 3.92 -2.55
C ALA A 67 -12.89 3.42 -3.57
N ARG A 68 -12.05 4.33 -4.08
CA ARG A 68 -11.20 4.07 -5.23
C ARG A 68 -9.93 4.91 -5.22
N THR A 69 -8.89 4.40 -5.87
CA THR A 69 -7.69 5.19 -6.19
C THR A 69 -7.92 6.07 -7.40
N ALA A 70 -7.11 7.11 -7.55
CA ALA A 70 -6.87 7.75 -8.85
C ALA A 70 -6.16 6.77 -9.81
N TRP A 71 -6.08 7.12 -11.09
CA TRP A 71 -5.20 6.44 -12.03
C TRP A 71 -3.76 6.55 -11.54
N HIS A 72 -3.02 5.46 -11.63
CA HIS A 72 -1.60 5.44 -11.27
C HIS A 72 -0.89 4.26 -11.92
N SER A 73 0.43 4.31 -11.89
CA SER A 73 1.30 3.23 -12.35
C SER A 73 2.46 3.02 -11.39
N HIS A 74 3.11 1.87 -11.49
CA HIS A 74 4.28 1.52 -10.69
C HIS A 74 5.47 1.21 -11.57
N ALA A 75 6.64 1.73 -11.21
CA ALA A 75 7.87 1.57 -12.00
C ALA A 75 8.26 0.10 -12.22
N ARG A 76 7.99 -0.78 -11.26
CA ARG A 76 8.31 -2.21 -11.29
C ARG A 76 7.10 -3.14 -11.24
N GLY A 77 5.90 -2.59 -11.47
CA GLY A 77 4.64 -3.35 -11.38
C GLY A 77 4.21 -3.60 -9.94
N GLN A 78 3.12 -4.35 -9.80
CA GLN A 78 2.50 -4.61 -8.51
C GLN A 78 1.73 -5.92 -8.53
N TYR A 79 1.75 -6.66 -7.42
CA TYR A 79 0.81 -7.72 -7.11
C TYR A 79 -0.20 -7.25 -6.08
N LEU A 80 -1.47 -7.59 -6.29
CA LEU A 80 -2.57 -7.29 -5.38
C LEU A 80 -3.32 -8.57 -5.07
N ARG A 81 -3.30 -8.98 -3.80
CA ARG A 81 -4.07 -10.12 -3.33
C ARG A 81 -5.27 -9.64 -2.53
N VAL A 82 -6.46 -9.93 -3.01
CA VAL A 82 -7.69 -9.62 -2.28
C VAL A 82 -7.84 -10.60 -1.12
N THR A 83 -8.09 -10.08 0.07
CA THR A 83 -8.24 -10.85 1.30
C THR A 83 -9.66 -10.82 1.84
N GLN A 84 -10.40 -9.71 1.61
CA GLN A 84 -11.79 -9.54 2.05
C GLN A 84 -12.56 -8.67 1.05
N GLY A 85 -13.86 -8.89 1.00
CA GLY A 85 -14.78 -8.11 0.16
C GLY A 85 -14.64 -8.41 -1.32
N VAL A 86 -15.00 -7.44 -2.17
CA VAL A 86 -14.96 -7.57 -3.62
C VAL A 86 -14.25 -6.36 -4.21
N ALA A 87 -13.20 -6.60 -4.98
CA ALA A 87 -12.42 -5.58 -5.65
C ALA A 87 -12.87 -5.38 -7.10
N ARG A 88 -12.69 -4.14 -7.58
CA ARG A 88 -12.75 -3.77 -8.99
C ARG A 88 -11.43 -3.13 -9.37
N PHE A 89 -10.70 -3.76 -10.27
CA PHE A 89 -9.46 -3.21 -10.83
C PHE A 89 -9.68 -2.90 -12.30
N GLY A 90 -9.29 -1.71 -12.73
CA GLY A 90 -9.49 -1.27 -14.11
C GLY A 90 -8.21 -0.79 -14.78
N ASP A 91 -8.14 -0.96 -16.10
CA ASP A 91 -7.09 -0.44 -16.97
C ASP A 91 -7.61 0.64 -17.94
N ARG A 92 -6.70 1.31 -18.64
CA ARG A 92 -7.06 2.36 -19.61
C ARG A 92 -7.82 1.85 -20.84
N ALA A 93 -7.78 0.56 -21.13
CA ALA A 93 -8.55 -0.05 -22.21
C ALA A 93 -10.04 -0.22 -21.85
N GLY A 94 -10.39 0.00 -20.58
CA GLY A 94 -11.75 -0.13 -20.07
C GLY A 94 -12.07 -1.54 -19.58
N ASN A 95 -11.07 -2.41 -19.43
CA ASN A 95 -11.26 -3.71 -18.82
C ASN A 95 -11.43 -3.53 -17.31
N ILE A 96 -12.46 -4.17 -16.76
CA ILE A 96 -12.71 -4.25 -15.32
C ILE A 96 -12.56 -5.70 -14.90
N HIS A 97 -11.68 -5.92 -13.93
CA HIS A 97 -11.49 -7.20 -13.28
C HIS A 97 -12.16 -7.18 -11.92
N GLU A 98 -13.17 -8.02 -11.74
CA GLU A 98 -13.73 -8.30 -10.43
C GLU A 98 -12.88 -9.39 -9.77
N VAL A 99 -12.33 -9.08 -8.59
CA VAL A 99 -11.40 -9.97 -7.88
C VAL A 99 -11.93 -10.24 -6.49
N HIS A 100 -11.96 -11.52 -6.14
CA HIS A 100 -12.51 -12.04 -4.88
C HIS A 100 -11.41 -12.51 -3.92
N PRO A 101 -11.73 -12.69 -2.62
CA PRO A 101 -10.77 -13.16 -1.63
C PRO A 101 -10.04 -14.44 -2.07
N GLY A 102 -8.73 -14.44 -1.91
CA GLY A 102 -7.86 -15.55 -2.33
C GLY A 102 -7.34 -15.44 -3.76
N GLN A 103 -7.85 -14.51 -4.56
CA GLN A 103 -7.34 -14.23 -5.91
C GLN A 103 -6.27 -13.14 -5.87
N THR A 104 -5.32 -13.23 -6.78
CA THR A 104 -4.23 -12.25 -6.96
C THR A 104 -4.24 -11.75 -8.39
N ILE A 105 -4.17 -10.43 -8.56
CA ILE A 105 -3.98 -9.79 -9.85
C ILE A 105 -2.57 -9.23 -9.96
N TYR A 106 -1.98 -9.29 -11.14
CA TYR A 106 -0.69 -8.70 -11.47
C TYR A 106 -0.88 -7.50 -12.39
N THR A 107 -0.25 -6.39 -12.03
CA THR A 107 -0.17 -5.17 -12.84
C THR A 107 1.28 -5.01 -13.31
N PRO A 108 1.54 -5.03 -14.64
CA PRO A 108 2.90 -4.87 -15.18
C PRO A 108 3.52 -3.50 -14.88
N PRO A 109 4.87 -3.38 -14.97
CA PRO A 109 5.53 -2.08 -14.89
C PRO A 109 4.96 -1.07 -15.89
N GLY A 110 4.64 0.14 -15.39
CA GLY A 110 4.13 1.24 -16.20
C GLY A 110 2.65 1.15 -16.61
N GLU A 111 1.97 0.06 -16.32
CA GLU A 111 0.53 -0.09 -16.59
C GLU A 111 -0.28 0.89 -15.74
N GLU A 112 -1.01 1.80 -16.40
CA GLU A 112 -1.93 2.69 -15.71
C GLU A 112 -3.21 1.94 -15.32
N HIS A 113 -3.52 1.97 -14.04
CA HIS A 113 -4.62 1.22 -13.46
C HIS A 113 -5.24 1.94 -12.27
N PHE A 114 -6.37 1.44 -11.80
CA PHE A 114 -6.97 1.84 -10.54
C PHE A 114 -7.40 0.63 -9.69
N HIS A 115 -7.44 0.86 -8.39
CA HIS A 115 -8.02 -0.06 -7.42
C HIS A 115 -9.31 0.54 -6.86
N ALA A 116 -10.35 -0.29 -6.69
CA ALA A 116 -11.58 0.12 -6.05
C ALA A 116 -12.22 -1.04 -5.30
N ALA A 117 -13.01 -0.72 -4.26
CA ALA A 117 -14.00 -1.63 -3.75
C ALA A 117 -15.23 -1.62 -4.67
N SER A 118 -15.96 -2.73 -4.74
CA SER A 118 -17.25 -2.73 -5.41
C SER A 118 -18.19 -1.71 -4.75
N GLY A 119 -19.23 -1.25 -5.47
CA GLY A 119 -20.19 -0.28 -4.92
C GLY A 119 -20.97 -0.80 -3.71
N ASP A 120 -21.07 -2.11 -3.56
CA ASP A 120 -21.94 -2.77 -2.58
C ASP A 120 -21.21 -3.30 -1.34
N THR A 121 -19.89 -3.44 -1.40
CA THR A 121 -19.10 -4.04 -0.32
C THR A 121 -17.75 -3.36 -0.15
N PHE A 122 -17.22 -3.40 1.08
CA PHE A 122 -15.84 -3.03 1.34
C PHE A 122 -14.87 -4.00 0.64
N MET A 123 -13.59 -3.62 0.60
CA MET A 123 -12.54 -4.46 0.07
C MET A 123 -11.26 -4.27 0.86
N GLU A 124 -10.54 -5.36 1.08
CA GLU A 124 -9.18 -5.35 1.60
C GLU A 124 -8.27 -6.11 0.64
N HIS A 125 -7.11 -5.54 0.34
CA HIS A 125 -6.07 -6.25 -0.38
C HIS A 125 -4.70 -6.07 0.26
N ILE A 126 -3.82 -7.03 0.01
CA ILE A 126 -2.39 -6.89 0.25
C ILE A 126 -1.76 -6.37 -1.04
N ALA A 127 -1.07 -5.23 -0.95
CA ALA A 127 -0.30 -4.66 -2.04
C ALA A 127 1.18 -5.02 -1.86
N MET A 128 1.79 -5.59 -2.89
CA MET A 128 3.20 -5.98 -2.90
C MET A 128 3.85 -5.32 -4.11
N LEU A 129 4.82 -4.46 -3.88
CA LEU A 129 5.57 -3.81 -4.95
C LEU A 129 7.04 -3.60 -4.56
N GLU A 130 7.87 -3.48 -5.57
CA GLU A 130 9.27 -3.13 -5.42
C GLU A 130 9.48 -1.64 -5.73
N ALA A 131 10.30 -0.97 -4.93
CA ALA A 131 10.71 0.39 -5.20
C ALA A 131 11.45 0.49 -6.54
N GLY A 132 11.18 1.53 -7.32
CA GLY A 132 11.95 1.90 -8.49
C GLY A 132 13.37 2.35 -8.12
N ASP A 133 14.19 2.64 -9.11
CA ASP A 133 15.55 3.18 -8.87
C ASP A 133 15.49 4.58 -8.26
N ASP A 134 14.48 5.37 -8.65
CA ASP A 134 14.14 6.64 -8.02
C ASP A 134 12.91 6.46 -7.12
N PRO A 135 13.03 6.65 -5.78
CA PRO A 135 11.90 6.57 -4.86
C PRO A 135 10.73 7.49 -5.23
N ALA A 136 11.01 8.67 -5.81
CA ALA A 136 9.99 9.64 -6.19
C ALA A 136 9.11 9.16 -7.35
N THR A 137 9.58 8.22 -8.17
CA THR A 137 8.89 7.69 -9.34
C THR A 137 8.49 6.22 -9.20
N THR A 138 8.59 5.66 -7.99
CA THR A 138 8.12 4.29 -7.71
C THR A 138 6.64 4.15 -8.03
N THR A 139 5.82 5.14 -7.64
CA THR A 139 4.41 5.26 -8.01
C THR A 139 4.19 6.60 -8.68
N THR A 140 3.60 6.61 -9.87
CA THR A 140 3.20 7.82 -10.59
C THR A 140 1.69 7.98 -10.46
N TRP A 141 1.25 9.02 -9.77
CA TRP A 141 -0.15 9.37 -9.59
C TRP A 141 -0.64 10.28 -10.70
N LEU A 142 -1.85 10.01 -11.18
CA LEU A 142 -2.52 10.71 -12.26
C LEU A 142 -3.88 11.24 -11.77
N GLU A 143 -4.79 11.55 -12.70
CA GLU A 143 -6.11 12.06 -12.40
C GLU A 143 -7.03 11.03 -11.74
N HIS A 144 -8.04 11.50 -11.01
CA HIS A 144 -9.10 10.64 -10.50
C HIS A 144 -9.87 9.95 -11.61
N ILE A 145 -10.35 8.73 -11.34
CA ILE A 145 -11.25 8.03 -12.26
C ILE A 145 -12.66 8.63 -12.18
N THR A 146 -13.35 8.61 -13.30
CA THR A 146 -14.77 8.99 -13.38
C THR A 146 -15.68 7.84 -12.94
N ASP A 147 -16.95 8.13 -12.66
CA ASP A 147 -17.95 7.10 -12.37
C ASP A 147 -18.15 6.15 -13.57
N ALA A 148 -18.06 6.67 -14.80
CA ALA A 148 -18.12 5.86 -16.02
C ALA A 148 -16.96 4.85 -16.08
N GLU A 149 -15.74 5.30 -15.81
CA GLU A 149 -14.56 4.43 -15.75
C GLU A 149 -14.67 3.39 -14.64
N PHE A 150 -15.14 3.79 -13.44
CA PHE A 150 -15.40 2.86 -12.33
C PHE A 150 -16.42 1.77 -12.71
N ASN A 151 -17.43 2.13 -13.46
CA ASN A 151 -18.48 1.21 -13.92
C ASN A 151 -18.09 0.40 -15.16
N GLY A 152 -16.96 0.71 -15.80
CA GLY A 152 -16.54 0.07 -17.04
C GLY A 152 -17.38 0.47 -18.25
N THR A 153 -18.03 1.63 -18.18
CA THR A 153 -18.80 2.22 -19.29
C THR A 153 -17.95 3.30 -19.97
N LYS A 154 -17.92 3.33 -21.30
CA LYS A 154 -17.22 4.37 -22.09
C LYS A 154 -18.12 5.57 -22.28
#